data_c33084287fda49e1f2803ce3bf2bcc40
#
_entry.id   c33084287fda49e1f2803ce3bf2bcc40
#
_cell.length_a   1.000
_cell.length_b   1.000
_cell.length_c   1.000
_cell.angle_alpha   90.00
_cell.angle_beta   90.00
_cell.angle_gamma   90.00
#
_symmetry.space_group_name_H-M   'P 1'
#
loop_
_entity.id
_entity.type
_entity.pdbx_description
1 polymer ?
#
loop_
_entity_poly.entity_id
_entity_poly.type
_entity_poly.pdbx_seq_one_letter_code
_entity_poly.pdbx_strand_id
1 'polypeptide(L)'
;TRQRSSRMQTLLLIVMYSTMINLVGYTLEMEATTKLLATQSLKVTYIGKPFIIFSLYLFVMEYCGVSISKRYRNIFFCIGLTITMLVYTNKYHHLFYSSIDFVNSGMFPHMVLHHGILYNLYTMFLCYYFLGMIIVCIRKYRRHESPIIQKQILILLSIIVFSILSLVAYLLNITGGYDATTMAYLIAVFFFERLMRKYGLFDTLT
;
A
#
# COMPACT_ATOMS: atom_id res chain seq x y z
N THR A 1 -3.83 26.15 -6.56
CA THR A 1 -3.69 25.71 -5.16
C THR A 1 -4.91 24.91 -4.71
N ARG A 2 -6.15 25.44 -4.77
CA ARG A 2 -7.39 24.75 -4.35
C ARG A 2 -7.62 23.39 -5.05
N GLN A 3 -7.32 23.28 -6.35
CA GLN A 3 -7.46 22.04 -7.12
C GLN A 3 -6.44 20.97 -6.68
N ARG A 4 -5.25 21.38 -6.28
CA ARG A 4 -4.21 20.48 -5.77
C ARG A 4 -4.59 19.92 -4.40
N SER A 5 -5.07 20.75 -3.49
CA SER A 5 -5.57 20.32 -2.19
C SER A 5 -6.72 19.31 -2.32
N SER A 6 -7.69 19.56 -3.20
CA SER A 6 -8.81 18.65 -3.47
C SER A 6 -8.32 17.28 -4.01
N ARG A 7 -7.33 17.28 -4.93
CA ARG A 7 -6.76 16.01 -5.45
C ARG A 7 -6.05 15.22 -4.37
N MET A 8 -5.28 15.87 -3.52
CA MET A 8 -4.59 15.22 -2.40
C MET A 8 -5.58 14.61 -1.40
N GLN A 9 -6.67 15.32 -1.09
CA GLN A 9 -7.73 14.78 -0.25
C GLN A 9 -8.36 13.53 -0.87
N THR A 10 -8.67 13.56 -2.16
CA THR A 10 -9.20 12.39 -2.89
C THR A 10 -8.23 11.21 -2.84
N LEU A 11 -6.95 11.43 -3.10
CA LEU A 11 -5.94 10.36 -3.05
C LEU A 11 -5.82 9.77 -1.65
N LEU A 12 -5.85 10.60 -0.61
CA LEU A 12 -5.82 10.13 0.77
C LEU A 12 -7.06 9.31 1.12
N LEU A 13 -8.26 9.73 0.70
CA LEU A 13 -9.48 8.95 0.87
C LEU A 13 -9.37 7.58 0.17
N ILE A 14 -8.79 7.52 -1.04
CA ILE A 14 -8.57 6.25 -1.73
C ILE A 14 -7.61 5.36 -0.92
N VAL A 15 -6.52 5.91 -0.38
CA VAL A 15 -5.62 5.15 0.52
C VAL A 15 -6.39 4.58 1.70
N MET A 16 -7.20 5.41 2.39
CA MET A 16 -7.95 4.99 3.58
C MET A 16 -8.96 3.89 3.26
N TYR A 17 -9.81 4.09 2.23
CA TYR A 17 -10.81 3.07 1.84
C TYR A 17 -10.14 1.77 1.36
N SER A 18 -9.07 1.87 0.58
CA SER A 18 -8.31 0.72 0.12
C SER A 18 -7.69 -0.06 1.29
N THR A 19 -7.18 0.65 2.31
CA THR A 19 -6.66 0.05 3.54
C THR A 19 -7.77 -0.64 4.33
N MET A 20 -8.95 -0.04 4.45
CA MET A 20 -10.09 -0.66 5.12
C MET A 20 -10.51 -1.97 4.43
N ILE A 21 -10.62 -1.97 3.10
CA ILE A 21 -10.97 -3.18 2.33
C ILE A 21 -9.89 -4.26 2.52
N ASN A 22 -8.62 -3.88 2.44
CA ASN A 22 -7.50 -4.79 2.68
C ASN A 22 -7.56 -5.41 4.08
N LEU A 23 -7.81 -4.59 5.11
CA LEU A 23 -7.91 -5.04 6.50
C LEU A 23 -9.08 -6.00 6.70
N VAL A 24 -10.26 -5.69 6.16
CA VAL A 24 -11.43 -6.58 6.21
C VAL A 24 -11.10 -7.92 5.58
N GLY A 25 -10.51 -7.93 4.38
CA GLY A 25 -10.12 -9.16 3.70
C GLY A 25 -9.12 -9.98 4.52
N TYR A 26 -8.13 -9.34 5.11
CA TYR A 26 -7.13 -10.01 5.95
C TYR A 26 -7.72 -10.55 7.27
N THR A 27 -8.63 -9.82 7.91
CA THR A 27 -9.34 -10.31 9.10
C THR A 27 -10.18 -11.55 8.77
N LEU A 28 -10.90 -11.53 7.66
CA LEU A 28 -11.65 -12.71 7.20
C LEU A 28 -10.74 -13.92 6.89
N GLU A 29 -9.51 -13.68 6.43
CA GLU A 29 -8.53 -14.75 6.23
C GLU A 29 -8.12 -15.39 7.57
N MET A 30 -7.86 -14.57 8.59
CA MET A 30 -7.48 -15.05 9.93
C MET A 30 -8.61 -15.78 10.67
N GLU A 31 -9.86 -15.58 10.26
CA GLU A 31 -11.04 -16.31 10.78
C GLU A 31 -11.43 -17.50 9.91
N ALA A 32 -10.76 -17.72 8.78
CA ALA A 32 -11.12 -18.76 7.84
C ALA A 32 -10.87 -20.16 8.43
N THR A 33 -11.87 -21.03 8.32
CA THR A 33 -11.79 -22.43 8.77
C THR A 33 -11.42 -23.39 7.64
N THR A 34 -11.46 -22.93 6.40
CA THR A 34 -11.18 -23.74 5.20
C THR A 34 -10.33 -22.97 4.20
N LYS A 35 -9.56 -23.71 3.39
CA LYS A 35 -8.78 -23.13 2.27
C LYS A 35 -9.67 -22.33 1.30
N LEU A 36 -10.91 -22.75 1.09
CA LEU A 36 -11.83 -22.04 0.19
C LEU A 36 -12.18 -20.66 0.75
N LEU A 37 -12.55 -20.57 2.01
CA LEU A 37 -12.86 -19.29 2.68
C LEU A 37 -11.64 -18.38 2.70
N ALA A 38 -10.46 -18.89 3.06
CA ALA A 38 -9.22 -18.13 3.04
C ALA A 38 -8.90 -17.59 1.63
N THR A 39 -9.12 -18.40 0.57
CA THR A 39 -8.92 -17.95 -0.82
C THR A 39 -9.91 -16.85 -1.23
N GLN A 40 -11.17 -16.90 -0.76
CA GLN A 40 -12.14 -15.83 -1.01
C GLN A 40 -11.74 -14.54 -0.26
N SER A 41 -11.27 -14.67 0.98
CA SER A 41 -10.77 -13.55 1.79
C SER A 41 -9.56 -12.86 1.13
N LEU A 42 -8.64 -13.65 0.56
CA LEU A 42 -7.51 -13.13 -0.24
C LEU A 42 -8.00 -12.27 -1.42
N LYS A 43 -9.06 -12.69 -2.11
CA LYS A 43 -9.63 -11.90 -3.21
C LYS A 43 -10.17 -10.55 -2.71
N VAL A 44 -10.85 -10.53 -1.54
CA VAL A 44 -11.31 -9.29 -0.92
C VAL A 44 -10.11 -8.39 -0.59
N THR A 45 -9.06 -8.94 0.03
CA THR A 45 -7.81 -8.23 0.33
C THR A 45 -7.25 -7.53 -0.92
N TYR A 46 -7.24 -8.21 -2.07
CA TYR A 46 -6.70 -7.68 -3.33
C TYR A 46 -7.60 -6.68 -4.07
N ILE A 47 -8.84 -6.46 -3.63
CA ILE A 47 -9.62 -5.30 -4.09
C ILE A 47 -8.98 -3.99 -3.61
N GLY A 48 -8.43 -3.98 -2.40
CA GLY A 48 -7.80 -2.79 -1.81
C GLY A 48 -6.27 -2.74 -2.01
N LYS A 49 -5.57 -3.83 -1.78
CA LYS A 49 -4.11 -3.89 -1.64
C LYS A 49 -3.30 -3.18 -2.74
N PRO A 50 -3.56 -3.36 -4.04
CA PRO A 50 -2.83 -2.67 -5.09
C PRO A 50 -3.02 -1.15 -5.06
N PHE A 51 -4.22 -0.69 -4.70
CA PHE A 51 -4.56 0.73 -4.73
C PHE A 51 -3.98 1.52 -3.56
N ILE A 52 -3.63 0.87 -2.44
CA ILE A 52 -2.97 1.53 -1.29
C ILE A 52 -1.66 2.16 -1.76
N ILE A 53 -0.75 1.37 -2.34
CA ILE A 53 0.58 1.85 -2.73
C ILE A 53 0.51 2.82 -3.90
N PHE A 54 -0.34 2.58 -4.91
CA PHE A 54 -0.47 3.50 -6.05
C PHE A 54 -1.00 4.86 -5.64
N SER A 55 -2.02 4.88 -4.78
CA SER A 55 -2.60 6.13 -4.30
C SER A 55 -1.65 6.86 -3.34
N LEU A 56 -0.92 6.12 -2.49
CA LEU A 56 0.12 6.67 -1.63
C LEU A 56 1.25 7.30 -2.47
N TYR A 57 1.71 6.62 -3.50
CA TYR A 57 2.72 7.15 -4.42
C TYR A 57 2.25 8.45 -5.08
N LEU A 58 1.05 8.46 -5.65
CA LEU A 58 0.48 9.65 -6.25
C LEU A 58 0.31 10.80 -5.25
N PHE A 59 -0.12 10.48 -4.03
CA PHE A 59 -0.25 11.45 -2.94
C PHE A 59 1.11 12.08 -2.58
N VAL A 60 2.15 11.28 -2.38
CA VAL A 60 3.48 11.75 -2.04
C VAL A 60 4.07 12.61 -3.17
N MET A 61 3.89 12.20 -4.43
CA MET A 61 4.34 12.99 -5.58
C MET A 61 3.64 14.36 -5.63
N GLU A 62 2.32 14.38 -5.50
CA GLU A 62 1.53 15.61 -5.49
C GLU A 62 1.93 16.50 -4.30
N TYR A 63 2.09 15.91 -3.09
CA TYR A 63 2.54 16.62 -1.89
C TYR A 63 3.94 17.23 -2.08
N CYS A 64 4.84 16.52 -2.70
CA CYS A 64 6.19 17.02 -2.98
C CYS A 64 6.27 18.02 -4.13
N GLY A 65 5.18 18.28 -4.85
CA GLY A 65 5.13 19.25 -5.95
C GLY A 65 5.47 18.66 -7.30
N VAL A 66 5.55 17.33 -7.41
CA VAL A 66 5.75 16.63 -8.68
C VAL A 66 4.38 16.36 -9.29
N SER A 67 4.05 17.06 -10.37
CA SER A 67 2.78 16.86 -11.09
C SER A 67 2.85 15.59 -11.96
N ILE A 68 1.93 14.65 -11.72
CA ILE A 68 1.76 13.46 -12.54
C ILE A 68 0.61 13.70 -13.51
N SER A 69 0.85 13.49 -14.81
CA SER A 69 -0.17 13.69 -15.83
C SER A 69 -1.36 12.73 -15.65
N LYS A 70 -2.54 13.14 -16.14
CA LYS A 70 -3.76 12.30 -16.08
C LYS A 70 -3.55 10.93 -16.73
N ARG A 71 -2.77 10.88 -17.82
CA ARG A 71 -2.45 9.63 -18.53
C ARG A 71 -1.72 8.63 -17.62
N TYR A 72 -0.69 9.06 -16.89
CA TYR A 72 0.04 8.19 -15.95
C TYR A 72 -0.82 7.75 -14.77
N ARG A 73 -1.68 8.63 -14.24
CA ARG A 73 -2.63 8.22 -13.17
C ARG A 73 -3.58 7.12 -13.63
N ASN A 74 -4.09 7.23 -14.86
CA ASN A 74 -4.95 6.19 -15.44
C ASN A 74 -4.19 4.88 -15.63
N ILE A 75 -2.93 4.93 -16.09
CA ILE A 75 -2.07 3.73 -16.21
C ILE A 75 -1.91 3.04 -14.86
N PHE A 76 -1.62 3.78 -13.79
CA PHE A 76 -1.50 3.20 -12.43
C PHE A 76 -2.80 2.55 -11.96
N PHE A 77 -3.93 3.19 -12.24
CA PHE A 77 -5.23 2.61 -11.94
C PHE A 77 -5.47 1.29 -12.72
N CYS A 78 -5.16 1.27 -14.01
CA CYS A 78 -5.25 0.06 -14.82
C CYS A 78 -4.32 -1.04 -14.33
N ILE A 79 -3.09 -0.73 -13.91
CA ILE A 79 -2.17 -1.70 -13.30
C ILE A 79 -2.80 -2.30 -12.04
N GLY A 80 -3.39 -1.48 -11.16
CA GLY A 80 -4.06 -1.96 -9.96
C GLY A 80 -5.20 -2.92 -10.28
N LEU A 81 -6.06 -2.59 -11.24
CA LEU A 81 -7.13 -3.48 -11.71
C LEU A 81 -6.57 -4.77 -12.30
N THR A 82 -5.51 -4.70 -13.10
CA THR A 82 -4.87 -5.89 -13.67
C THR A 82 -4.36 -6.83 -12.59
N ILE A 83 -3.70 -6.31 -11.54
CA ILE A 83 -3.22 -7.11 -10.40
C ILE A 83 -4.39 -7.79 -9.69
N THR A 84 -5.48 -7.05 -9.43
CA THR A 84 -6.69 -7.62 -8.83
C THR A 84 -7.23 -8.77 -9.69
N MET A 85 -7.38 -8.56 -11.00
CA MET A 85 -7.86 -9.60 -11.93
C MET A 85 -6.94 -10.83 -11.98
N LEU A 86 -5.61 -10.62 -11.94
CA LEU A 86 -4.64 -11.72 -11.89
C LEU A 86 -4.81 -12.60 -10.63
N VAL A 87 -5.10 -12.01 -9.49
CA VAL A 87 -5.38 -12.77 -8.26
C VAL A 87 -6.71 -13.52 -8.37
N TYR A 88 -7.75 -12.88 -8.90
CA TYR A 88 -9.07 -13.51 -9.08
C TYR A 88 -9.03 -14.72 -10.04
N THR A 89 -8.23 -14.64 -11.09
CA THR A 89 -8.08 -15.67 -12.11
C THR A 89 -6.92 -16.62 -11.84
N ASN A 90 -6.18 -16.45 -10.74
CA ASN A 90 -4.96 -17.22 -10.46
C ASN A 90 -5.14 -18.73 -10.49
N LYS A 91 -6.34 -19.23 -10.14
CA LYS A 91 -6.67 -20.67 -10.18
C LYS A 91 -6.53 -21.30 -11.57
N TYR A 92 -6.53 -20.50 -12.65
CA TYR A 92 -6.44 -20.99 -14.02
C TYR A 92 -5.01 -20.95 -14.59
N HIS A 93 -4.16 -20.05 -14.11
CA HIS A 93 -2.85 -19.83 -14.73
C HIS A 93 -1.66 -19.97 -13.77
N HIS A 94 -1.88 -19.88 -12.45
CA HIS A 94 -0.84 -20.00 -11.40
C HIS A 94 0.38 -19.06 -11.57
N LEU A 95 0.22 -17.93 -12.30
CA LEU A 95 1.29 -17.01 -12.62
C LEU A 95 1.54 -15.98 -11.51
N PHE A 96 0.50 -15.61 -10.75
CA PHE A 96 0.64 -14.67 -9.64
C PHE A 96 1.07 -15.38 -8.36
N TYR A 97 0.39 -16.46 -7.99
CA TYR A 97 0.79 -17.41 -6.97
C TYR A 97 0.92 -18.80 -7.60
N SER A 98 2.11 -19.39 -7.51
CA SER A 98 2.39 -20.73 -8.06
C SER A 98 1.65 -21.81 -7.30
N SER A 99 1.58 -21.69 -5.96
CA SER A 99 0.71 -22.48 -5.10
C SER A 99 0.22 -21.66 -3.91
N ILE A 100 -0.88 -22.10 -3.31
CA ILE A 100 -1.49 -21.50 -2.13
C ILE A 100 -1.74 -22.63 -1.15
N ASP A 101 -1.12 -22.57 0.03
CA ASP A 101 -1.35 -23.52 1.10
C ASP A 101 -2.10 -22.83 2.24
N PHE A 102 -2.94 -23.61 2.93
CA PHE A 102 -3.69 -23.13 4.07
C PHE A 102 -3.19 -23.83 5.32
N VAL A 103 -2.73 -23.06 6.28
CA VAL A 103 -2.20 -23.53 7.55
C VAL A 103 -3.18 -23.15 8.65
N ASN A 104 -3.73 -24.17 9.31
CA ASN A 104 -4.67 -24.01 10.43
C ASN A 104 -3.97 -24.22 11.78
N SER A 105 -2.66 -23.96 11.85
CA SER A 105 -1.84 -24.06 13.07
C SER A 105 -1.16 -22.72 13.32
N GLY A 106 -0.83 -22.45 14.59
CA GLY A 106 -0.24 -21.18 14.99
C GLY A 106 -1.23 -20.29 15.74
N MET A 107 -0.97 -18.99 15.79
CA MET A 107 -1.83 -18.04 16.53
C MET A 107 -3.18 -17.84 15.83
N PHE A 108 -3.16 -17.78 14.50
CA PHE A 108 -4.35 -17.67 13.63
C PHE A 108 -4.19 -18.53 12.38
N PRO A 109 -5.28 -19.01 11.78
CA PRO A 109 -5.25 -19.57 10.43
C PRO A 109 -4.69 -18.54 9.45
N HIS A 110 -3.86 -18.98 8.49
CA HIS A 110 -3.29 -18.11 7.49
C HIS A 110 -2.93 -18.87 6.22
N MET A 111 -2.72 -18.14 5.14
CA MET A 111 -2.27 -18.72 3.89
C MET A 111 -0.77 -18.55 3.72
N VAL A 112 -0.11 -19.63 3.31
CA VAL A 112 1.26 -19.60 2.82
C VAL A 112 1.20 -19.47 1.30
N LEU A 113 1.65 -18.32 0.81
CA LEU A 113 1.55 -17.93 -0.60
C LEU A 113 2.92 -18.11 -1.27
N HIS A 114 3.02 -19.08 -2.18
CA HIS A 114 4.23 -19.25 -2.98
C HIS A 114 4.19 -18.32 -4.20
N HIS A 115 5.14 -17.42 -4.28
CA HIS A 115 5.16 -16.32 -5.25
C HIS A 115 5.42 -16.84 -6.66
N GLY A 116 4.57 -16.46 -7.61
CA GLY A 116 4.76 -16.70 -9.03
C GLY A 116 5.53 -15.56 -9.72
N ILE A 117 5.77 -15.71 -11.02
CA ILE A 117 6.56 -14.76 -11.81
C ILE A 117 5.92 -13.35 -11.83
N LEU A 118 4.59 -13.27 -11.92
CA LEU A 118 3.88 -11.99 -11.93
C LEU A 118 3.86 -11.31 -10.56
N TYR A 119 3.90 -12.08 -9.47
CA TYR A 119 4.08 -11.52 -8.14
C TYR A 119 5.46 -10.88 -7.97
N ASN A 120 6.51 -11.53 -8.48
CA ASN A 120 7.86 -10.97 -8.45
C ASN A 120 7.93 -9.66 -9.27
N LEU A 121 7.30 -9.63 -10.44
CA LEU A 121 7.18 -8.40 -11.24
C LEU A 121 6.42 -7.30 -10.46
N TYR A 122 5.31 -7.64 -9.81
CA TYR A 122 4.58 -6.72 -8.94
C TYR A 122 5.45 -6.17 -7.81
N THR A 123 6.24 -7.03 -7.16
CA THR A 123 7.18 -6.61 -6.10
C THR A 123 8.25 -5.66 -6.64
N MET A 124 8.76 -5.87 -7.85
CA MET A 124 9.67 -4.92 -8.50
C MET A 124 9.01 -3.54 -8.72
N PHE A 125 7.75 -3.51 -9.13
CA PHE A 125 7.00 -2.24 -9.21
C PHE A 125 6.84 -1.57 -7.85
N LEU A 126 6.58 -2.32 -6.78
CA LEU A 126 6.51 -1.78 -5.42
C LEU A 126 7.85 -1.13 -5.02
N CYS A 127 8.97 -1.81 -5.27
CA CYS A 127 10.31 -1.27 -5.01
C CYS A 127 10.55 0.04 -5.77
N TYR A 128 10.16 0.10 -7.04
CA TYR A 128 10.25 1.33 -7.84
C TYR A 128 9.44 2.49 -7.25
N TYR A 129 8.19 2.24 -6.82
CA TYR A 129 7.35 3.26 -6.20
C TYR A 129 7.93 3.74 -4.86
N PHE A 130 8.39 2.83 -4.01
CA PHE A 130 9.02 3.21 -2.74
C PHE A 130 10.28 4.04 -2.96
N LEU A 131 11.14 3.63 -3.88
CA LEU A 131 12.36 4.38 -4.21
C LEU A 131 12.02 5.79 -4.73
N GLY A 132 11.05 5.91 -5.63
CA GLY A 132 10.57 7.19 -6.13
C GLY A 132 10.05 8.11 -5.02
N MET A 133 9.24 7.58 -4.09
CA MET A 133 8.73 8.33 -2.95
C MET A 133 9.86 8.82 -2.04
N ILE A 134 10.83 7.98 -1.71
CA ILE A 134 11.98 8.33 -0.87
C ILE A 134 12.79 9.46 -1.51
N ILE A 135 13.13 9.32 -2.79
CA ILE A 135 13.94 10.33 -3.53
C ILE A 135 13.25 11.69 -3.50
N VAL A 136 11.94 11.71 -3.79
CA VAL A 136 11.19 12.97 -3.86
C VAL A 136 11.00 13.60 -2.48
N CYS A 137 10.75 12.81 -1.45
CA CYS A 137 10.68 13.27 -0.06
C CYS A 137 12.02 13.86 0.40
N ILE A 138 13.15 13.19 0.15
CA ILE A 138 14.48 13.68 0.51
C ILE A 138 14.80 15.00 -0.22
N ARG A 139 14.47 15.08 -1.53
CA ARG A 139 14.66 16.32 -2.30
C ARG A 139 13.85 17.47 -1.72
N LYS A 140 12.60 17.24 -1.35
CA LYS A 140 11.74 18.26 -0.75
C LYS A 140 12.22 18.66 0.63
N TYR A 141 12.63 17.70 1.47
CA TYR A 141 13.20 17.96 2.80
C TYR A 141 14.40 18.90 2.75
N ARG A 142 15.32 18.65 1.80
CA ARG A 142 16.53 19.47 1.63
C ARG A 142 16.27 20.88 1.08
N ARG A 143 15.14 21.09 0.38
CA ARG A 143 14.81 22.38 -0.26
C ARG A 143 13.95 23.30 0.61
N HIS A 144 13.32 22.78 1.65
CA HIS A 144 12.43 23.55 2.50
C HIS A 144 13.07 23.91 3.84
N GLU A 145 13.00 25.21 4.17
CA GLU A 145 13.49 25.74 5.45
C GLU A 145 12.42 25.70 6.55
N SER A 146 11.14 25.56 6.20
CA SER A 146 10.05 25.51 7.16
C SER A 146 10.10 24.24 8.03
N PRO A 147 10.26 24.38 9.39
CA PRO A 147 10.30 23.23 10.29
C PRO A 147 9.03 22.38 10.27
N ILE A 148 7.88 22.99 9.96
CA ILE A 148 6.60 22.27 9.88
C ILE A 148 6.61 21.33 8.69
N ILE A 149 7.01 21.81 7.51
CA ILE A 149 7.09 21.00 6.28
C ILE A 149 8.13 19.88 6.46
N GLN A 150 9.26 20.16 7.07
CA GLN A 150 10.27 19.13 7.36
C GLN A 150 9.73 18.02 8.26
N LYS A 151 8.98 18.37 9.33
CA LYS A 151 8.32 17.37 10.20
C LYS A 151 7.28 16.54 9.44
N GLN A 152 6.48 17.17 8.58
CA GLN A 152 5.52 16.45 7.72
C GLN A 152 6.23 15.44 6.80
N ILE A 153 7.35 15.84 6.17
CA ILE A 153 8.14 14.96 5.29
C ILE A 153 8.77 13.81 6.08
N LEU A 154 9.29 14.06 7.28
CA LEU A 154 9.87 13.02 8.14
C LEU A 154 8.82 11.96 8.51
N ILE A 155 7.58 12.37 8.84
CA ILE A 155 6.50 11.43 9.12
C ILE A 155 6.15 10.61 7.86
N LEU A 156 6.08 11.24 6.68
CA LEU A 156 5.86 10.52 5.42
C LEU A 156 6.98 9.51 5.14
N LEU A 157 8.23 9.90 5.33
CA LEU A 157 9.38 8.99 5.21
C LEU A 157 9.30 7.82 6.20
N SER A 158 8.89 8.08 7.45
CA SER A 158 8.71 7.01 8.44
C SER A 158 7.63 6.00 8.01
N ILE A 159 6.52 6.46 7.45
CA ILE A 159 5.47 5.60 6.89
C ILE A 159 6.04 4.73 5.76
N ILE A 160 6.78 5.33 4.83
CA ILE A 160 7.36 4.63 3.68
C ILE A 160 8.37 3.58 4.14
N VAL A 161 9.30 3.94 5.02
CA VAL A 161 10.33 3.04 5.56
C VAL A 161 9.68 1.88 6.33
N PHE A 162 8.68 2.16 7.17
CA PHE A 162 7.97 1.11 7.91
C PHE A 162 7.23 0.15 6.98
N SER A 163 6.63 0.65 5.90
CA SER A 163 5.97 -0.19 4.88
C SER A 163 6.99 -1.07 4.13
N ILE A 164 8.19 -0.54 3.83
CA ILE A 164 9.27 -1.33 3.21
C ILE A 164 9.74 -2.42 4.16
N LEU A 165 10.00 -2.10 5.43
CA LEU A 165 10.45 -3.08 6.43
C LEU A 165 9.43 -4.19 6.60
N SER A 166 8.14 -3.88 6.63
CA SER A 166 7.07 -4.86 6.72
C SER A 166 6.99 -5.75 5.47
N LEU A 167 7.19 -5.18 4.27
CA LEU A 167 7.25 -5.95 3.03
C LEU A 167 8.47 -6.90 3.03
N VAL A 168 9.65 -6.41 3.43
CA VAL A 168 10.87 -7.24 3.53
C VAL A 168 10.69 -8.35 4.55
N ALA A 169 10.12 -8.06 5.72
CA ALA A 169 9.84 -9.07 6.74
C ALA A 169 8.90 -10.17 6.23
N TYR A 170 7.87 -9.80 5.47
CA TYR A 170 6.98 -10.75 4.82
C TYR A 170 7.70 -11.59 3.75
N LEU A 171 8.47 -10.96 2.85
CA LEU A 171 9.20 -11.65 1.78
C LEU A 171 10.26 -12.62 2.32
N LEU A 172 10.92 -12.28 3.43
CA LEU A 172 11.88 -13.13 4.13
C LEU A 172 11.24 -14.16 5.05
N ASN A 173 9.90 -14.23 5.08
CA ASN A 173 9.11 -15.12 5.96
C ASN A 173 9.45 -14.98 7.46
N ILE A 174 9.92 -13.80 7.90
CA ILE A 174 10.21 -13.52 9.32
C ILE A 174 8.93 -13.56 10.15
N THR A 175 7.80 -13.23 9.53
CA THR A 175 6.48 -13.21 10.16
C THR A 175 5.78 -14.56 10.22
N GLY A 176 6.45 -15.65 9.80
CA GLY A 176 5.87 -16.99 9.82
C GLY A 176 4.65 -17.17 8.91
N GLY A 177 4.61 -16.46 7.78
CA GLY A 177 3.50 -16.49 6.81
C GLY A 177 2.46 -15.38 6.98
N TYR A 178 2.44 -14.69 8.11
CA TYR A 178 1.50 -13.58 8.34
C TYR A 178 1.89 -12.34 7.52
N ASP A 179 0.90 -11.72 6.88
CA ASP A 179 1.12 -10.49 6.08
C ASP A 179 1.22 -9.24 6.96
N ALA A 180 2.44 -8.94 7.42
CA ALA A 180 2.73 -7.76 8.22
C ALA A 180 2.46 -6.44 7.48
N THR A 181 2.36 -6.43 6.14
CA THR A 181 2.12 -5.21 5.37
C THR A 181 0.74 -4.62 5.64
N THR A 182 -0.26 -5.46 5.93
CA THR A 182 -1.61 -5.00 6.31
C THR A 182 -1.60 -4.18 7.59
N MET A 183 -0.84 -4.61 8.62
CA MET A 183 -0.67 -3.85 9.86
C MET A 183 0.11 -2.55 9.64
N ALA A 184 1.11 -2.57 8.77
CA ALA A 184 1.85 -1.36 8.41
C ALA A 184 0.95 -0.30 7.76
N TYR A 185 0.03 -0.70 6.90
CA TYR A 185 -0.92 0.23 6.27
C TYR A 185 -1.91 0.81 7.28
N LEU A 186 -2.38 0.02 8.25
CA LEU A 186 -3.23 0.52 9.32
C LEU A 186 -2.50 1.59 10.16
N ILE A 187 -1.26 1.32 10.56
CA ILE A 187 -0.42 2.28 11.28
C ILE A 187 -0.19 3.54 10.44
N ALA A 188 0.02 3.40 9.13
CA ALA A 188 0.16 4.53 8.22
C ALA A 188 -1.08 5.45 8.24
N VAL A 189 -2.29 4.92 8.31
CA VAL A 189 -3.53 5.72 8.41
C VAL A 189 -3.53 6.58 9.67
N PHE A 190 -3.12 6.04 10.82
CA PHE A 190 -2.99 6.83 12.06
C PHE A 190 -1.96 7.95 11.94
N PHE A 191 -0.83 7.71 11.29
CA PHE A 191 0.15 8.76 11.03
C PHE A 191 -0.37 9.84 10.10
N PHE A 192 -1.16 9.47 9.06
CA PHE A 192 -1.83 10.43 8.19
C PHE A 192 -2.86 11.28 8.94
N GLU A 193 -3.66 10.68 9.82
CA GLU A 193 -4.58 11.41 10.67
C GLU A 193 -3.83 12.45 11.54
N ARG A 194 -2.72 12.05 12.15
CA ARG A 194 -1.89 12.94 12.95
C ARG A 194 -1.28 14.07 12.11
N LEU A 195 -0.85 13.79 10.88
CA LEU A 195 -0.38 14.80 9.94
C LEU A 195 -1.45 15.84 9.63
N MET A 196 -2.69 15.41 9.41
CA MET A 196 -3.80 16.30 9.12
C MET A 196 -4.16 17.17 10.32
N ARG A 197 -4.34 16.57 11.50
CA ARG A 197 -4.81 17.28 12.71
C ARG A 197 -3.73 18.17 13.33
N LYS A 198 -2.51 17.66 13.52
CA LYS A 198 -1.48 18.36 14.28
C LYS A 198 -0.65 19.35 13.44
N TYR A 199 -0.43 19.03 12.17
CA TYR A 199 0.49 19.79 11.32
C TYR A 199 -0.21 20.50 10.16
N GLY A 200 -1.54 20.48 10.09
CA GLY A 200 -2.30 21.20 9.07
C GLY A 200 -1.85 20.83 7.66
N LEU A 201 -1.77 19.53 7.33
CA LEU A 201 -1.18 19.06 6.07
C LEU A 201 -1.72 19.78 4.83
N PHE A 202 -2.99 20.20 4.88
CA PHE A 202 -3.64 20.91 3.78
C PHE A 202 -3.53 22.44 3.89
N ASP A 203 -3.28 22.98 5.09
CA ASP A 203 -3.17 24.42 5.34
C ASP A 203 -1.83 24.98 4.85
N THR A 204 -0.79 24.14 4.82
CA THR A 204 0.56 24.49 4.33
C THR A 204 0.69 24.52 2.81
N LEU A 205 -0.40 24.27 2.07
CA LEU A 205 -0.44 24.22 0.62
C LEU A 205 -1.05 25.48 -0.02
N THR A 206 -1.53 26.41 0.79
CA THR A 206 -1.99 27.74 0.38
C THR A 206 -0.84 28.70 0.26
#